data_4f8af1ff5b8dc1e65861dd691a549327
#
_entry.id   4f8af1ff5b8dc1e65861dd691a549327
#
_cell.length_a   1.000
_cell.length_b   1.000
_cell.length_c   1.000
_cell.angle_alpha   90.00
_cell.angle_beta   90.00
_cell.angle_gamma   90.00
#
_symmetry.space_group_name_H-M   'P 1'
#
loop_
_entity.id
_entity.type
_entity.pdbx_description
1 polymer ?
#
loop_
_entity_poly.entity_id
_entity_poly.type
_entity_poly.pdbx_seq_one_letter_code
_entity_poly.pdbx_strand_id
1 'polypeptide(L)'
;PICSTFYAHYASIEELLHDIEDETMAWVTTALEQLLAQPDSAGIEHVIERICQYIADNRKHLQVLMSPKADIGFQQQLLGLIYSQRGVGEQLQSSAGYPAEAQMRMRFAVSGSIGLLQYWLATDLAASPESVSHTIFTMCMPATQ
;
A
#
# COMPACT_ATOMS: atom_id res chain seq x y z
N PRO A 1 -11.86 30.94 5.87
CA PRO A 1 -11.51 30.02 6.94
C PRO A 1 -11.74 28.57 6.56
N ILE A 2 -10.95 27.67 7.11
CA ILE A 2 -10.96 26.24 6.80
C ILE A 2 -12.35 25.63 7.05
N CYS A 3 -13.03 26.03 8.12
CA CYS A 3 -14.35 25.52 8.46
C CYS A 3 -15.40 25.86 7.39
N SER A 4 -15.37 27.07 6.85
CA SER A 4 -16.29 27.47 5.77
C SER A 4 -16.08 26.66 4.52
N THR A 5 -14.82 26.41 4.15
CA THR A 5 -14.47 25.60 2.98
C THR A 5 -14.92 24.15 3.17
N PHE A 6 -14.72 23.60 4.37
CA PHE A 6 -15.16 22.25 4.71
C PHE A 6 -16.67 22.10 4.53
N TYR A 7 -17.47 22.98 5.13
CA TYR A 7 -18.95 22.89 5.07
C TYR A 7 -19.52 23.19 3.69
N ALA A 8 -18.76 23.85 2.82
CA ALA A 8 -19.18 24.05 1.43
C ALA A 8 -19.12 22.76 0.61
N HIS A 9 -18.25 21.82 0.98
CA HIS A 9 -17.99 20.59 0.22
C HIS A 9 -18.48 19.33 0.92
N TYR A 10 -18.53 19.29 2.28
CA TYR A 10 -18.82 18.09 3.05
C TYR A 10 -19.85 18.38 4.14
N ALA A 11 -20.87 17.51 4.23
CA ALA A 11 -21.89 17.61 5.27
C ALA A 11 -21.35 17.18 6.65
N SER A 12 -20.30 16.34 6.68
CA SER A 12 -19.73 15.82 7.92
C SER A 12 -18.27 15.40 7.73
N ILE A 13 -17.57 15.21 8.85
CA ILE A 13 -16.22 14.63 8.85
C ILE A 13 -16.24 13.20 8.29
N GLU A 14 -17.30 12.46 8.55
CA GLU A 14 -17.47 11.10 8.03
C GLU A 14 -17.51 11.09 6.50
N GLU A 15 -18.23 12.03 5.89
CA GLU A 15 -18.28 12.16 4.44
C GLU A 15 -16.92 12.49 3.86
N LEU A 16 -16.16 13.38 4.49
CA LEU A 16 -14.79 13.69 4.10
C LEU A 16 -13.88 12.46 4.20
N LEU A 17 -13.98 11.69 5.28
CA LEU A 17 -13.20 10.46 5.45
C LEU A 17 -13.52 9.43 4.37
N HIS A 18 -14.80 9.27 4.03
CA HIS A 18 -15.21 8.37 2.96
C HIS A 18 -14.61 8.76 1.61
N ASP A 19 -14.58 10.05 1.30
CA ASP A 19 -13.96 10.54 0.06
C ASP A 19 -12.46 10.22 0.04
N ILE A 20 -11.76 10.44 1.14
CA ILE A 20 -10.33 10.13 1.26
C ILE A 20 -10.08 8.62 1.12
N GLU A 21 -10.93 7.80 1.75
CA GLU A 21 -10.84 6.34 1.63
C GLU A 21 -11.06 5.89 0.18
N ASP A 22 -12.08 6.42 -0.49
CA ASP A 22 -12.39 6.09 -1.88
C ASP A 22 -11.26 6.49 -2.83
N GLU A 23 -10.70 7.69 -2.66
CA GLU A 23 -9.55 8.14 -3.45
C GLU A 23 -8.34 7.24 -3.22
N THR A 24 -8.08 6.86 -1.97
CA THR A 24 -6.95 5.99 -1.63
C THR A 24 -7.14 4.61 -2.24
N MET A 25 -8.35 4.03 -2.17
CA MET A 25 -8.65 2.73 -2.76
C MET A 25 -8.49 2.74 -4.28
N ALA A 26 -8.97 3.80 -4.94
CA ALA A 26 -8.82 3.95 -6.38
C ALA A 26 -7.33 4.05 -6.78
N TRP A 27 -6.56 4.81 -6.03
CA TRP A 27 -5.13 4.94 -6.28
C TRP A 27 -4.40 3.62 -6.08
N VAL A 28 -4.71 2.89 -4.99
CA VAL A 28 -4.11 1.58 -4.71
C VAL A 28 -4.42 0.59 -5.83
N THR A 29 -5.65 0.57 -6.32
CA THR A 29 -6.03 -0.30 -7.43
C THR A 29 -5.16 -0.05 -8.66
N THR A 30 -5.00 1.22 -9.05
CA THR A 30 -4.15 1.60 -10.18
C THR A 30 -2.69 1.21 -9.94
N ALA A 31 -2.18 1.46 -8.74
CA ALA A 31 -0.80 1.13 -8.39
C ALA A 31 -0.54 -0.38 -8.46
N LEU A 32 -1.48 -1.20 -7.98
CA LEU A 32 -1.37 -2.66 -8.04
C LEU A 32 -1.40 -3.15 -9.49
N GLU A 33 -2.26 -2.60 -10.32
CA GLU A 33 -2.30 -2.94 -11.75
C GLU A 33 -0.96 -2.63 -12.42
N GLN A 34 -0.38 -1.46 -12.12
CA GLN A 34 0.93 -1.08 -12.66
C GLN A 34 2.03 -2.01 -12.16
N LEU A 35 1.99 -2.39 -10.88
CA LEU A 35 2.98 -3.29 -10.29
C LEU A 35 2.94 -4.67 -10.97
N LEU A 36 1.73 -5.22 -11.16
CA LEU A 36 1.55 -6.54 -11.75
C LEU A 36 1.84 -6.56 -13.25
N ALA A 37 1.80 -5.41 -13.91
CA ALA A 37 2.10 -5.30 -15.33
C ALA A 37 3.60 -5.18 -15.64
N GLN A 38 4.46 -5.03 -14.62
CA GLN A 38 5.90 -4.86 -14.85
C GLN A 38 6.55 -6.14 -15.32
N PRO A 39 7.35 -6.09 -16.40
CA PRO A 39 7.98 -7.29 -16.95
C PRO A 39 9.23 -7.76 -16.21
N ASP A 40 9.84 -6.90 -15.41
CA ASP A 40 11.11 -7.20 -14.75
C ASP A 40 11.17 -6.60 -13.33
N SER A 41 12.20 -7.01 -12.58
CA SER A 41 12.40 -6.58 -11.20
C SER A 41 12.73 -5.09 -11.07
N ALA A 42 13.39 -4.50 -12.06
CA ALA A 42 13.70 -3.06 -12.05
C ALA A 42 12.41 -2.23 -12.16
N GLY A 43 11.48 -2.66 -13.01
CA GLY A 43 10.17 -2.02 -13.12
C GLY A 43 9.35 -2.15 -11.85
N ILE A 44 9.38 -3.32 -11.20
CA ILE A 44 8.72 -3.56 -9.92
C ILE A 44 9.26 -2.61 -8.85
N GLU A 45 10.58 -2.53 -8.73
CA GLU A 45 11.22 -1.63 -7.74
C GLU A 45 10.83 -0.18 -7.98
N HIS A 46 10.80 0.24 -9.23
CA HIS A 46 10.40 1.60 -9.59
C HIS A 46 8.95 1.91 -9.20
N VAL A 47 8.03 0.97 -9.42
CA VAL A 47 6.63 1.16 -9.02
C VAL A 47 6.50 1.23 -7.49
N ILE A 48 7.22 0.38 -6.76
CA ILE A 48 7.24 0.43 -5.30
C ILE A 48 7.76 1.79 -4.81
N GLU A 49 8.81 2.32 -5.43
CA GLU A 49 9.34 3.64 -5.12
C GLU A 49 8.28 4.74 -5.34
N ARG A 50 7.54 4.66 -6.44
CA ARG A 50 6.44 5.61 -6.69
C ARG A 50 5.32 5.49 -5.66
N ILE A 51 5.02 4.28 -5.20
CA ILE A 51 4.05 4.07 -4.13
C ILE A 51 4.53 4.75 -2.84
N CYS A 52 5.79 4.57 -2.47
CA CYS A 52 6.36 5.21 -1.30
C CYS A 52 6.38 6.74 -1.43
N GLN A 53 6.66 7.25 -2.62
CA GLN A 53 6.61 8.70 -2.86
C GLN A 53 5.19 9.25 -2.72
N TYR A 54 4.20 8.53 -3.23
CA TYR A 54 2.79 8.91 -3.04
C TYR A 54 2.42 8.98 -1.55
N ILE A 55 2.88 8.00 -0.78
CA ILE A 55 2.64 7.96 0.66
C ILE A 55 3.26 9.18 1.34
N ALA A 56 4.48 9.53 0.97
CA ALA A 56 5.17 10.70 1.50
C ALA A 56 4.41 11.99 1.15
N ASP A 57 3.94 12.10 -0.07
CA ASP A 57 3.22 13.30 -0.55
C ASP A 57 1.84 13.45 0.09
N ASN A 58 1.24 12.36 0.54
CA ASN A 58 -0.11 12.33 1.14
C ASN A 58 -0.08 11.89 2.61
N ARG A 59 1.03 12.10 3.29
CA ARG A 59 1.28 11.54 4.63
C ARG A 59 0.21 11.88 5.65
N LYS A 60 -0.33 13.11 5.63
CA LYS A 60 -1.32 13.55 6.62
C LYS A 60 -2.60 12.73 6.55
N HIS A 61 -3.12 12.52 5.35
CA HIS A 61 -4.31 11.70 5.12
C HIS A 61 -4.05 10.25 5.49
N LEU A 62 -2.91 9.73 5.06
CA LEU A 62 -2.58 8.32 5.26
C LEU A 62 -2.22 8.01 6.71
N GLN A 63 -1.63 8.94 7.45
CA GLN A 63 -1.42 8.78 8.89
C GLN A 63 -2.75 8.57 9.62
N VAL A 64 -3.80 9.30 9.22
CA VAL A 64 -5.13 9.12 9.79
C VAL A 64 -5.71 7.76 9.41
N LEU A 65 -5.70 7.41 8.11
CA LEU A 65 -6.31 6.17 7.60
C LEU A 65 -5.62 4.91 8.12
N MET A 66 -4.32 4.94 8.31
CA MET A 66 -3.51 3.78 8.68
C MET A 66 -3.15 3.74 10.16
N SER A 67 -3.66 4.66 10.96
CA SER A 67 -3.37 4.66 12.40
C SER A 67 -4.08 3.49 13.08
N PRO A 68 -3.56 3.01 14.24
CA PRO A 68 -4.23 1.96 15.01
C PRO A 68 -5.63 2.34 15.49
N LYS A 69 -5.94 3.64 15.54
CA LYS A 69 -7.24 4.17 15.94
C LYS A 69 -8.18 4.39 14.76
N ALA A 70 -7.73 4.13 13.54
CA ALA A 70 -8.51 4.35 12.34
C ALA A 70 -9.56 3.26 12.12
N ASP A 71 -10.40 3.46 11.13
CA ASP A 71 -11.42 2.51 10.73
C ASP A 71 -10.80 1.17 10.32
N ILE A 72 -11.00 0.16 11.14
CA ILE A 72 -10.55 -1.21 10.86
C ILE A 72 -11.20 -1.72 9.57
N GLY A 73 -12.44 -1.32 9.29
CA GLY A 73 -13.14 -1.70 8.05
C GLY A 73 -12.38 -1.28 6.80
N PHE A 74 -11.86 -0.05 6.77
CA PHE A 74 -11.05 0.42 5.64
C PHE A 74 -9.78 -0.43 5.48
N GLN A 75 -9.06 -0.70 6.57
CA GLN A 75 -7.83 -1.49 6.52
C GLN A 75 -8.12 -2.91 6.03
N GLN A 76 -9.22 -3.52 6.45
CA GLN A 76 -9.65 -4.83 5.99
C GLN A 76 -10.02 -4.82 4.50
N GLN A 77 -10.71 -3.79 4.05
CA GLN A 77 -11.04 -3.61 2.62
C GLN A 77 -9.77 -3.47 1.78
N LEU A 78 -8.80 -2.72 2.26
CA LEU A 78 -7.52 -2.56 1.58
C LEU A 78 -6.79 -3.89 1.43
N LEU A 79 -6.71 -4.68 2.50
CA LEU A 79 -6.12 -6.02 2.46
C LEU A 79 -6.88 -6.94 1.51
N GLY A 80 -8.20 -6.92 1.56
CA GLY A 80 -9.05 -7.71 0.67
C GLY A 80 -8.82 -7.35 -0.79
N LEU A 81 -8.70 -6.07 -1.11
CA LEU A 81 -8.38 -5.61 -2.46
C LEU A 81 -7.05 -6.17 -2.93
N ILE A 82 -6.02 -6.06 -2.11
CA ILE A 82 -4.68 -6.52 -2.47
C ILE A 82 -4.68 -8.04 -2.73
N TYR A 83 -5.29 -8.82 -1.84
CA TYR A 83 -5.33 -10.28 -1.99
C TYR A 83 -6.23 -10.74 -3.14
N SER A 84 -7.21 -9.93 -3.54
CA SER A 84 -8.09 -10.27 -4.66
C SER A 84 -7.47 -10.01 -6.03
N GLN A 85 -6.35 -9.29 -6.11
CA GLN A 85 -5.72 -8.99 -7.38
C GLN A 85 -5.20 -10.25 -8.07
N ARG A 86 -5.58 -10.44 -9.31
CA ARG A 86 -5.05 -11.50 -10.15
C ARG A 86 -3.54 -11.31 -10.29
N GLY A 87 -2.81 -12.40 -10.18
CA GLY A 87 -1.38 -12.39 -10.38
C GLY A 87 -0.55 -12.09 -9.14
N VAL A 88 -1.13 -11.59 -8.03
CA VAL A 88 -0.37 -11.43 -6.79
C VAL A 88 0.16 -12.80 -6.33
N GLY A 89 -0.73 -13.79 -6.26
CA GLY A 89 -0.33 -15.16 -5.95
C GLY A 89 0.53 -15.79 -7.05
N GLU A 90 0.19 -15.54 -8.33
CA GLU A 90 0.90 -16.10 -9.47
C GLU A 90 2.35 -15.62 -9.57
N GLN A 91 2.64 -14.34 -9.30
CA GLN A 91 3.99 -13.83 -9.31
C GLN A 91 4.85 -14.48 -8.23
N LEU A 92 4.28 -14.75 -7.07
CA LEU A 92 4.97 -15.43 -5.99
C LEU A 92 5.08 -16.94 -6.23
N GLN A 93 4.12 -17.54 -6.94
CA GLN A 93 4.18 -18.95 -7.34
C GLN A 93 5.36 -19.24 -8.25
N SER A 94 5.69 -18.32 -9.15
CA SER A 94 6.81 -18.53 -10.09
C SER A 94 8.14 -18.73 -9.39
N SER A 95 8.25 -18.33 -8.12
CA SER A 95 9.48 -18.47 -7.34
C SER A 95 9.40 -19.49 -6.21
N ALA A 96 8.22 -20.09 -5.94
CA ALA A 96 8.00 -20.87 -4.74
C ALA A 96 7.88 -22.40 -4.96
N GLY A 97 7.53 -22.87 -6.11
CA GLY A 97 7.41 -24.31 -6.39
C GLY A 97 6.16 -25.00 -5.85
N TYR A 98 5.60 -24.57 -4.71
CA TYR A 98 4.40 -25.15 -4.11
C TYR A 98 3.34 -24.10 -3.83
N PRO A 99 2.02 -24.37 -4.16
CA PRO A 99 0.96 -23.39 -3.96
C PRO A 99 0.78 -22.92 -2.50
N ALA A 100 0.96 -23.83 -1.53
CA ALA A 100 0.84 -23.47 -0.11
C ALA A 100 1.95 -22.50 0.33
N GLU A 101 3.17 -22.72 -0.11
CA GLU A 101 4.29 -21.82 0.16
C GLU A 101 4.10 -20.47 -0.51
N ALA A 102 3.58 -20.47 -1.74
CA ALA A 102 3.26 -19.23 -2.46
C ALA A 102 2.25 -18.39 -1.69
N GLN A 103 1.21 -19.02 -1.16
CA GLN A 103 0.20 -18.35 -0.34
C GLN A 103 0.83 -17.73 0.92
N MET A 104 1.65 -18.48 1.61
CA MET A 104 2.32 -17.98 2.82
C MET A 104 3.28 -16.83 2.51
N ARG A 105 4.04 -16.92 1.42
CA ARG A 105 4.94 -15.85 0.98
C ARG A 105 4.16 -14.59 0.64
N MET A 106 3.05 -14.74 -0.08
CA MET A 106 2.20 -13.60 -0.44
C MET A 106 1.67 -12.90 0.81
N ARG A 107 1.15 -13.66 1.77
CA ARG A 107 0.64 -13.08 3.02
C ARG A 107 1.73 -12.39 3.83
N PHE A 108 2.91 -12.99 3.89
CA PHE A 108 4.06 -12.39 4.55
C PHE A 108 4.47 -11.08 3.86
N ALA A 109 4.58 -11.10 2.53
CA ALA A 109 4.98 -9.93 1.75
C ALA A 109 3.99 -8.78 1.90
N VAL A 110 2.69 -9.06 1.77
CA VAL A 110 1.63 -8.04 1.89
C VAL A 110 1.59 -7.50 3.32
N SER A 111 1.50 -8.37 4.31
CA SER A 111 1.40 -7.96 5.72
C SER A 111 2.66 -7.22 6.18
N GLY A 112 3.82 -7.70 5.78
CA GLY A 112 5.09 -7.06 6.09
C GLY A 112 5.23 -5.69 5.46
N SER A 113 4.83 -5.56 4.20
CA SER A 113 4.87 -4.27 3.50
C SER A 113 3.93 -3.25 4.15
N ILE A 114 2.70 -3.65 4.45
CA ILE A 114 1.74 -2.77 5.11
C ILE A 114 2.24 -2.40 6.50
N GLY A 115 2.75 -3.36 7.26
CA GLY A 115 3.31 -3.10 8.59
C GLY A 115 4.48 -2.12 8.56
N LEU A 116 5.37 -2.26 7.58
CA LEU A 116 6.48 -1.33 7.40
C LEU A 116 5.99 0.07 7.04
N LEU A 117 5.02 0.17 6.14
CA LEU A 117 4.46 1.46 5.76
C LEU A 117 3.74 2.14 6.92
N GLN A 118 3.01 1.38 7.75
CA GLN A 118 2.39 1.91 8.97
C GLN A 118 3.45 2.41 9.97
N TYR A 119 4.51 1.64 10.16
CA TYR A 119 5.65 2.04 11.02
C TYR A 119 6.30 3.32 10.49
N TRP A 120 6.53 3.39 9.18
CA TRP A 120 7.12 4.57 8.55
C TRP A 120 6.26 5.82 8.75
N LEU A 121 4.95 5.69 8.54
CA LEU A 121 4.01 6.79 8.81
C LEU A 121 4.00 7.18 10.28
N ALA A 122 4.08 6.21 11.19
CA ALA A 122 4.10 6.47 12.64
C ALA A 122 5.39 7.15 13.10
N THR A 123 6.50 6.95 12.39
CA THR A 123 7.78 7.62 12.67
C THR A 123 7.94 8.95 11.94
N ASP A 124 6.85 9.46 11.39
CA ASP A 124 6.79 10.72 10.64
C ASP A 124 7.76 10.74 9.46
N LEU A 125 7.83 9.61 8.75
CA LEU A 125 8.63 9.43 7.54
C LEU A 125 10.13 9.67 7.77
N ALA A 126 10.66 9.15 8.87
CA ALA A 126 12.08 9.33 9.24
C ALA A 126 13.05 8.78 8.19
N ALA A 127 12.68 7.66 7.53
CA ALA A 127 13.47 7.11 6.41
C ALA A 127 13.03 7.76 5.09
N SER A 128 13.90 7.72 4.08
CA SER A 128 13.55 8.22 2.74
C SER A 128 12.62 7.26 2.00
N PRO A 129 11.80 7.75 1.04
CA PRO A 129 11.01 6.86 0.20
C PRO A 129 11.84 5.81 -0.52
N GLU A 130 13.04 6.15 -0.99
CA GLU A 130 13.97 5.24 -1.66
C GLU A 130 14.42 4.12 -0.73
N SER A 131 14.73 4.46 0.53
CA SER A 131 15.15 3.47 1.53
C SER A 131 14.03 2.49 1.87
N VAL A 132 12.81 3.01 2.05
CA VAL A 132 11.65 2.19 2.37
C VAL A 132 11.30 1.27 1.19
N SER A 133 11.26 1.82 -0.04
CA SER A 133 10.96 1.02 -1.23
C SER A 133 12.00 -0.06 -1.48
N HIS A 134 13.27 0.23 -1.28
CA HIS A 134 14.35 -0.75 -1.41
C HIS A 134 14.19 -1.87 -0.38
N THR A 135 13.85 -1.53 0.85
CA THR A 135 13.62 -2.52 1.90
C THR A 135 12.44 -3.43 1.55
N ILE A 136 11.32 -2.85 1.13
CA ILE A 136 10.15 -3.64 0.69
C ILE A 136 10.54 -4.57 -0.47
N PHE A 137 11.21 -4.03 -1.49
CA PHE A 137 11.61 -4.79 -2.65
C PHE A 137 12.50 -5.98 -2.28
N THR A 138 13.54 -5.74 -1.49
CA THR A 138 14.50 -6.79 -1.12
C THR A 138 13.91 -7.86 -0.20
N MET A 139 12.92 -7.48 0.62
CA MET A 139 12.26 -8.43 1.52
C MET A 139 11.18 -9.25 0.82
N CYS A 140 10.53 -8.70 -0.20
CA CYS A 140 9.43 -9.36 -0.91
C CYS A 140 9.91 -10.18 -2.09
N MET A 141 11.01 -9.80 -2.73
CA MET A 141 11.54 -10.51 -3.88
C MET A 141 12.56 -11.56 -3.43
N PRO A 142 12.48 -12.80 -3.94
CA PRO A 142 13.47 -13.78 -3.61
C PRO A 142 14.83 -13.34 -4.16
N ALA A 143 15.89 -13.67 -3.40
CA ALA A 143 17.24 -13.37 -3.85
C ALA A 143 17.48 -14.05 -5.19
N THR A 144 17.82 -13.26 -6.20
CA THR A 144 18.27 -13.79 -7.49
C THR A 144 19.67 -14.36 -7.33
N GLN A 145 19.78 -15.60 -7.62
CA GLN A 145 21.10 -16.22 -7.65
C GLN A 145 21.70 -16.08 -9.03
#